data_738fa38ef8470711ba62a150fdb7d413
#
_entry.id   738fa38ef8470711ba62a150fdb7d413
#
_cell.length_a   1.000
_cell.length_b   1.000
_cell.length_c   1.000
_cell.angle_alpha   90.00
_cell.angle_beta   90.00
_cell.angle_gamma   90.00
#
_symmetry.space_group_name_H-M   'P 1'
#
loop_
_entity.id
_entity.type
_entity.pdbx_description
1 polymer ?
#
loop_
_entity_poly.entity_id
_entity_poly.type
_entity_poly.pdbx_seq_one_letter_code
_entity_poly.pdbx_strand_id
1 'polypeptide(L)'
;MKKYLALLLAVVMVLSLAACGGKTEAPAATEAPKTDAPAATEAAEADPMKDLIAAAQAEGELTVYGSCEEEYLAAACEHFQELYGIKVNYQRLSTGEVQAKIEEEKGNPSADVWFGGTTDPYNVLAKEDLLEPYAAQNASHLLSDMYKDPDGKWYGIYKGILGFMVNTDELTRMNLEAPADWQDLLKPEYKGLIWLSNYNTAGTAKLVINTMIQKYGHDEGIQYLVDLDKNIEVYTKSGSGPSKNVGTGEC
;
A
#
# COMPACT_ATOMS: atom_id res chain seq x y z
N MET A 1 18.15 17.13 -9.07
CA MET A 1 18.67 15.79 -9.29
C MET A 1 17.98 14.73 -8.43
N LYS A 2 17.55 15.02 -7.20
CA LYS A 2 16.77 14.08 -6.34
C LYS A 2 15.36 13.68 -6.87
N LYS A 3 14.86 14.33 -7.91
CA LYS A 3 13.49 14.15 -8.44
C LYS A 3 13.27 12.88 -9.27
N TYR A 4 14.33 12.23 -9.74
CA TYR A 4 14.22 11.09 -10.68
C TYR A 4 14.12 9.72 -10.00
N LEU A 5 14.53 9.61 -8.75
CA LEU A 5 14.58 8.33 -8.04
C LEU A 5 13.20 7.89 -7.49
N ALA A 6 12.38 8.84 -7.04
CA ALA A 6 11.00 8.56 -6.62
C ALA A 6 10.15 7.94 -7.74
N LEU A 7 10.55 8.18 -8.98
CA LEU A 7 9.89 7.70 -10.18
C LEU A 7 9.96 6.17 -10.38
N LEU A 8 10.98 5.51 -9.86
CA LEU A 8 11.28 4.11 -10.20
C LEU A 8 10.46 3.09 -9.39
N LEU A 9 10.11 3.40 -8.16
CA LEU A 9 9.42 2.45 -7.27
C LEU A 9 7.99 2.10 -7.73
N ALA A 10 7.32 3.02 -8.41
CA ALA A 10 5.97 2.80 -8.93
C ALA A 10 5.91 1.77 -10.08
N VAL A 11 7.04 1.49 -10.72
CA VAL A 11 7.10 0.64 -11.93
C VAL A 11 7.35 -0.83 -11.62
N VAL A 12 8.02 -1.15 -10.52
CA VAL A 12 8.58 -2.49 -10.27
C VAL A 12 7.58 -3.50 -9.73
N MET A 13 6.51 -3.07 -9.09
CA MET A 13 5.60 -3.97 -8.38
C MET A 13 4.60 -4.76 -9.24
N VAL A 14 4.59 -4.58 -10.55
CA VAL A 14 3.61 -5.24 -11.44
C VAL A 14 4.21 -6.41 -12.25
N LEU A 15 5.51 -6.66 -12.17
CA LEU A 15 6.20 -7.63 -13.04
C LEU A 15 6.20 -9.10 -12.59
N SER A 16 5.64 -9.45 -11.43
CA SER A 16 5.80 -10.80 -10.86
C SER A 16 4.69 -11.83 -11.18
N LEU A 17 3.73 -11.56 -12.07
CA LEU A 17 2.55 -12.42 -12.29
C LEU A 17 2.43 -13.07 -13.67
N ALA A 18 3.44 -13.06 -14.53
CA ALA A 18 3.35 -13.66 -15.86
C ALA A 18 4.44 -14.70 -16.14
N ALA A 19 4.37 -15.87 -15.51
CA ALA A 19 5.12 -17.05 -15.94
C ALA A 19 4.37 -18.35 -15.59
N CYS A 20 3.54 -18.84 -16.51
CA CYS A 20 3.25 -20.28 -16.72
C CYS A 20 2.57 -20.42 -18.08
N GLY A 21 3.15 -20.92 -19.01
CA GLY A 21 3.64 -22.05 -19.61
C GLY A 21 2.70 -22.71 -20.60
N GLY A 22 3.11 -23.17 -21.72
CA GLY A 22 2.38 -24.08 -22.59
C GLY A 22 3.04 -24.17 -23.96
N LYS A 23 3.87 -25.20 -24.13
CA LYS A 23 4.42 -25.59 -25.43
C LYS A 23 3.33 -26.17 -26.33
N THR A 24 3.31 -25.81 -27.60
CA THR A 24 2.83 -26.69 -28.68
C THR A 24 3.66 -26.44 -29.95
N GLU A 25 4.05 -27.57 -30.58
CA GLU A 25 4.95 -27.69 -31.70
C GLU A 25 4.40 -27.12 -33.01
N ALA A 26 5.35 -26.78 -33.88
CA ALA A 26 5.18 -26.34 -35.26
C ALA A 26 4.89 -27.51 -36.24
N PRO A 27 4.46 -27.19 -37.47
CA PRO A 27 5.04 -27.85 -38.64
C PRO A 27 5.65 -26.89 -39.65
N ALA A 28 6.54 -27.50 -40.46
CA ALA A 28 7.60 -26.97 -41.28
C ALA A 28 7.20 -26.25 -42.57
N ALA A 29 8.05 -25.32 -42.95
CA ALA A 29 8.68 -24.96 -44.20
C ALA A 29 7.89 -24.79 -45.52
N THR A 30 8.09 -23.62 -46.14
CA THR A 30 8.40 -23.54 -47.61
C THR A 30 9.18 -22.23 -47.86
N GLU A 31 10.39 -22.36 -48.44
CA GLU A 31 11.25 -21.27 -48.92
C GLU A 31 10.70 -20.62 -50.20
N ALA A 32 10.88 -19.29 -50.34
CA ALA A 32 11.05 -18.58 -51.61
C ALA A 32 11.45 -17.09 -51.35
N PRO A 33 11.94 -16.31 -52.33
CA PRO A 33 13.36 -15.99 -52.43
C PRO A 33 13.71 -14.55 -51.97
N LYS A 34 15.03 -14.35 -51.70
CA LYS A 34 15.69 -13.09 -51.32
C LYS A 34 15.49 -12.00 -52.37
N THR A 35 15.03 -10.87 -51.95
CA THR A 35 15.22 -9.58 -52.62
C THR A 35 15.99 -8.67 -51.65
N ASP A 36 17.19 -8.28 -52.04
CA ASP A 36 18.00 -7.31 -51.32
C ASP A 36 17.30 -5.94 -51.36
N ALA A 37 16.90 -5.45 -50.18
CA ALA A 37 16.54 -4.05 -49.94
C ALA A 37 17.57 -3.43 -48.98
N PRO A 38 17.94 -2.14 -49.14
CA PRO A 38 19.01 -1.55 -48.35
C PRO A 38 18.64 -1.53 -46.88
N ALA A 39 19.55 -1.91 -45.99
CA ALA A 39 19.43 -1.82 -44.55
C ALA A 39 19.16 -0.37 -44.16
N ALA A 40 17.92 -0.08 -43.83
CA ALA A 40 17.60 1.07 -43.01
C ALA A 40 18.22 0.81 -41.63
N THR A 41 19.18 1.61 -41.26
CA THR A 41 19.71 1.66 -39.90
C THR A 41 18.55 2.13 -39.01
N GLU A 42 17.80 1.20 -38.42
CA GLU A 42 16.90 1.53 -37.32
C GLU A 42 17.76 2.17 -36.23
N ALA A 43 17.59 3.47 -36.04
CA ALA A 43 18.04 4.13 -34.83
C ALA A 43 17.33 3.38 -33.69
N ALA A 44 18.08 2.69 -32.84
CA ALA A 44 17.55 2.04 -31.66
C ALA A 44 16.77 3.12 -30.89
N GLU A 45 15.45 3.00 -30.81
CA GLU A 45 14.65 3.86 -29.96
C GLU A 45 15.23 3.72 -28.53
N ALA A 46 15.68 4.85 -27.98
CA ALA A 46 16.22 4.91 -26.64
C ALA A 46 15.15 4.36 -25.69
N ASP A 47 15.42 3.27 -24.99
CA ASP A 47 14.54 2.72 -23.99
C ASP A 47 14.52 3.70 -22.79
N PRO A 48 13.43 4.47 -22.58
CA PRO A 48 13.39 5.50 -21.53
C PRO A 48 13.59 4.92 -20.13
N MET A 49 13.26 3.63 -19.93
CA MET A 49 13.49 2.93 -18.66
C MET A 49 14.96 2.65 -18.43
N LYS A 50 15.72 2.33 -19.45
CA LYS A 50 17.16 2.07 -19.32
C LYS A 50 17.92 3.31 -18.85
N ASP A 51 17.60 4.46 -19.41
CA ASP A 51 18.22 5.72 -19.02
C ASP A 51 17.80 6.16 -17.61
N LEU A 52 16.54 5.94 -17.25
CA LEU A 52 16.02 6.20 -15.91
C LEU A 52 16.69 5.29 -14.86
N ILE A 53 16.82 4.00 -15.13
CA ILE A 53 17.52 3.05 -14.24
C ILE A 53 18.99 3.48 -14.06
N ALA A 54 19.67 3.83 -15.15
CA ALA A 54 21.07 4.27 -15.08
C ALA A 54 21.23 5.55 -14.25
N ALA A 55 20.32 6.51 -14.39
CA ALA A 55 20.31 7.74 -13.59
C ALA A 55 20.08 7.44 -12.11
N ALA A 56 19.12 6.57 -11.79
CA ALA A 56 18.83 6.17 -10.41
C ALA A 56 20.00 5.40 -9.77
N GLN A 57 20.67 4.53 -10.53
CA GLN A 57 21.89 3.84 -10.08
C GLN A 57 23.05 4.81 -9.83
N ALA A 58 23.14 5.88 -10.61
CA ALA A 58 24.15 6.92 -10.39
C ALA A 58 23.87 7.78 -9.14
N GLU A 59 22.61 7.94 -8.74
CA GLU A 59 22.22 8.56 -7.46
C GLU A 59 22.53 7.66 -6.27
N GLY A 60 22.38 6.33 -6.43
CA GLY A 60 22.89 5.29 -5.55
C GLY A 60 22.02 4.96 -4.32
N GLU A 61 21.09 5.80 -3.90
CA GLU A 61 20.22 5.53 -2.74
C GLU A 61 18.79 6.04 -2.91
N LEU A 62 17.86 5.40 -2.19
CA LEU A 62 16.44 5.72 -2.12
C LEU A 62 15.99 5.73 -0.66
N THR A 63 15.19 6.72 -0.26
CA THR A 63 14.57 6.78 1.07
C THR A 63 13.06 6.58 0.97
N VAL A 64 12.54 5.63 1.77
CA VAL A 64 11.13 5.22 1.74
C VAL A 64 10.48 5.40 3.12
N TYR A 65 9.36 6.13 3.18
CA TYR A 65 8.44 6.05 4.31
C TYR A 65 7.40 4.97 4.02
N GLY A 66 7.25 3.98 4.92
CA GLY A 66 6.34 2.87 4.75
C GLY A 66 5.20 2.88 5.77
N SER A 67 3.97 2.61 5.33
CA SER A 67 2.78 2.53 6.19
C SER A 67 2.03 1.21 6.01
N CYS A 68 2.73 0.15 5.68
CA CYS A 68 2.22 -1.23 5.65
C CYS A 68 2.91 -2.08 6.72
N GLU A 69 2.68 -3.38 6.70
CA GLU A 69 3.39 -4.32 7.58
C GLU A 69 4.88 -4.26 7.32
N GLU A 70 5.67 -4.35 8.40
CA GLU A 70 7.12 -4.17 8.32
C GLU A 70 7.78 -5.22 7.45
N GLU A 71 7.34 -6.47 7.56
CA GLU A 71 7.85 -7.58 6.77
C GLU A 71 7.56 -7.40 5.27
N TYR A 72 6.40 -6.86 4.93
CA TYR A 72 6.03 -6.54 3.55
C TYR A 72 6.85 -5.37 3.00
N LEU A 73 7.03 -4.31 3.80
CA LEU A 73 7.87 -3.17 3.43
C LEU A 73 9.31 -3.60 3.22
N ALA A 74 9.88 -4.35 4.17
CA ALA A 74 11.24 -4.87 4.09
C ALA A 74 11.45 -5.69 2.82
N ALA A 75 10.58 -6.67 2.57
CA ALA A 75 10.67 -7.53 1.39
C ALA A 75 10.62 -6.73 0.07
N ALA A 76 9.76 -5.70 -0.01
CA ALA A 76 9.66 -4.86 -1.19
C ALA A 76 10.93 -4.01 -1.39
N CYS A 77 11.46 -3.42 -0.32
CA CYS A 77 12.67 -2.59 -0.36
C CYS A 77 13.92 -3.42 -0.67
N GLU A 78 14.08 -4.58 -0.04
CA GLU A 78 15.20 -5.50 -0.27
C GLU A 78 15.19 -6.02 -1.70
N HIS A 79 14.04 -6.46 -2.21
CA HIS A 79 13.92 -6.93 -3.59
C HIS A 79 14.23 -5.84 -4.61
N PHE A 80 13.79 -4.59 -4.37
CA PHE A 80 14.15 -3.46 -5.22
C PHE A 80 15.67 -3.22 -5.21
N GLN A 81 16.29 -3.27 -4.03
CA GLN A 81 17.75 -3.13 -3.89
C GLN A 81 18.50 -4.24 -4.64
N GLU A 82 18.04 -5.49 -4.54
CA GLU A 82 18.63 -6.62 -5.26
C GLU A 82 18.52 -6.47 -6.77
N LEU A 83 17.36 -6.03 -7.28
CA LEU A 83 17.12 -5.89 -8.72
C LEU A 83 17.93 -4.76 -9.36
N TYR A 84 18.08 -3.63 -8.67
CA TYR A 84 18.64 -2.41 -9.26
C TYR A 84 20.01 -2.02 -8.73
N GLY A 85 20.49 -2.66 -7.65
CA GLY A 85 21.75 -2.29 -7.00
C GLY A 85 21.71 -0.90 -6.34
N ILE A 86 20.51 -0.38 -6.04
CA ILE A 86 20.29 0.92 -5.40
C ILE A 86 20.04 0.67 -3.92
N LYS A 87 20.80 1.31 -3.04
CA LYS A 87 20.60 1.20 -1.59
C LYS A 87 19.25 1.77 -1.19
N VAL A 88 18.42 1.01 -0.47
CA VAL A 88 17.13 1.47 0.04
C VAL A 88 17.20 1.69 1.55
N ASN A 89 16.98 2.93 1.98
CA ASN A 89 16.79 3.29 3.38
C ASN A 89 15.28 3.42 3.62
N TYR A 90 14.71 2.61 4.52
CA TYR A 90 13.29 2.72 4.81
C TYR A 90 13.00 2.95 6.28
N GLN A 91 11.89 3.62 6.56
CA GLN A 91 11.35 3.82 7.90
C GLN A 91 9.89 3.44 7.93
N ARG A 92 9.53 2.46 8.77
CA ARG A 92 8.15 2.07 8.99
C ARG A 92 7.49 3.03 9.99
N LEU A 93 6.41 3.67 9.56
CA LEU A 93 5.58 4.59 10.34
C LEU A 93 4.10 4.25 10.11
N SER A 94 3.21 4.68 10.99
CA SER A 94 1.77 4.59 10.72
C SER A 94 1.33 5.68 9.74
N THR A 95 0.21 5.45 9.05
CA THR A 95 -0.29 6.32 7.97
C THR A 95 -0.38 7.80 8.37
N GLY A 96 -0.90 8.08 9.58
CA GLY A 96 -1.01 9.46 10.06
C GLY A 96 0.34 10.10 10.41
N GLU A 97 1.32 9.30 10.84
CA GLU A 97 2.67 9.79 11.10
C GLU A 97 3.40 10.16 9.82
N VAL A 98 3.25 9.34 8.75
CA VAL A 98 3.85 9.68 7.46
C VAL A 98 3.20 10.94 6.90
N GLN A 99 1.88 11.06 6.96
CA GLN A 99 1.19 12.27 6.53
C GLN A 99 1.75 13.50 7.25
N ALA A 100 1.75 13.50 8.59
CA ALA A 100 2.25 14.62 9.39
C ALA A 100 3.72 14.95 9.07
N LYS A 101 4.54 13.91 8.85
CA LYS A 101 5.95 14.08 8.52
C LYS A 101 6.16 14.73 7.15
N ILE A 102 5.39 14.33 6.13
CA ILE A 102 5.44 14.97 4.80
C ILE A 102 4.97 16.43 4.88
N GLU A 103 3.92 16.72 5.66
CA GLU A 103 3.44 18.08 5.89
C GLU A 103 4.49 18.96 6.61
N GLU A 104 5.20 18.40 7.60
CA GLU A 104 6.29 19.09 8.32
C GLU A 104 7.51 19.35 7.42
N GLU A 105 7.83 18.40 6.55
CA GLU A 105 8.98 18.46 5.63
C GLU A 105 8.69 19.26 4.35
N LYS A 106 7.56 19.95 4.28
CA LYS A 106 7.15 20.75 3.11
C LYS A 106 8.27 21.63 2.57
N GLY A 107 8.62 21.43 1.29
CA GLY A 107 9.68 22.15 0.59
C GLY A 107 11.10 21.60 0.81
N ASN A 108 11.28 20.64 1.72
CA ASN A 108 12.54 19.93 1.92
C ASN A 108 12.30 18.47 2.33
N PRO A 109 11.72 17.63 1.45
CA PRO A 109 11.39 16.26 1.77
C PRO A 109 12.64 15.43 2.10
N SER A 110 12.52 14.59 3.13
CA SER A 110 13.58 13.65 3.55
C SER A 110 13.39 12.25 2.95
N ALA A 111 12.22 11.97 2.37
CA ALA A 111 11.95 10.72 1.68
C ALA A 111 11.56 10.97 0.22
N ASP A 112 11.89 10.01 -0.62
CA ASP A 112 11.59 10.02 -2.04
C ASP A 112 10.24 9.35 -2.34
N VAL A 113 9.86 8.35 -1.53
CA VAL A 113 8.66 7.54 -1.74
C VAL A 113 7.90 7.32 -0.44
N TRP A 114 6.58 7.44 -0.48
CA TRP A 114 5.69 6.88 0.52
C TRP A 114 5.05 5.59 -0.01
N PHE A 115 5.23 4.47 0.72
CA PHE A 115 4.79 3.14 0.34
C PHE A 115 3.74 2.60 1.29
N GLY A 116 2.54 2.26 0.78
CA GLY A 116 1.45 1.68 1.55
C GLY A 116 0.62 2.70 2.34
N GLY A 117 -0.22 2.22 3.23
CA GLY A 117 -1.17 3.03 3.99
C GLY A 117 -2.57 3.07 3.36
N THR A 118 -3.37 4.04 3.77
CA THR A 118 -4.75 4.24 3.28
C THR A 118 -4.84 5.44 2.34
N THR A 119 -5.86 5.48 1.48
CA THR A 119 -5.97 6.45 0.39
C THR A 119 -6.26 7.88 0.86
N ASP A 120 -6.98 8.05 1.98
CA ASP A 120 -7.42 9.39 2.40
C ASP A 120 -6.28 10.41 2.58
N PRO A 121 -5.17 10.08 3.29
CA PRO A 121 -4.04 11.00 3.41
C PRO A 121 -3.35 11.33 2.09
N TYR A 122 -3.28 10.38 1.17
CA TYR A 122 -2.75 10.65 -0.17
C TYR A 122 -3.58 11.70 -0.91
N ASN A 123 -4.91 11.62 -0.80
CA ASN A 123 -5.80 12.63 -1.37
C ASN A 123 -5.62 14.02 -0.75
N VAL A 124 -5.34 14.08 0.56
CA VAL A 124 -5.04 15.34 1.25
C VAL A 124 -3.74 15.94 0.71
N LEU A 125 -2.65 15.15 0.73
CA LEU A 125 -1.33 15.61 0.29
C LEU A 125 -1.30 15.94 -1.21
N ALA A 126 -2.06 15.22 -2.04
CA ALA A 126 -2.20 15.50 -3.47
C ALA A 126 -2.86 16.87 -3.72
N LYS A 127 -3.91 17.22 -2.94
CA LYS A 127 -4.57 18.53 -3.00
C LYS A 127 -3.68 19.68 -2.51
N GLU A 128 -2.78 19.40 -1.60
CA GLU A 128 -1.81 20.36 -1.05
C GLU A 128 -0.53 20.47 -1.90
N ASP A 129 -0.47 19.75 -3.01
CA ASP A 129 0.68 19.71 -3.92
C ASP A 129 1.99 19.23 -3.24
N LEU A 130 1.85 18.27 -2.32
CA LEU A 130 2.96 17.66 -1.60
C LEU A 130 3.41 16.30 -2.19
N LEU A 131 2.76 15.85 -3.25
CA LEU A 131 3.12 14.66 -4.02
C LEU A 131 3.42 15.05 -5.46
N GLU A 132 4.55 14.58 -5.98
CA GLU A 132 4.95 14.81 -7.37
C GLU A 132 4.16 13.91 -8.31
N PRO A 133 3.52 14.42 -9.39
CA PRO A 133 2.83 13.59 -10.36
C PRO A 133 3.81 12.76 -11.20
N TYR A 134 3.46 11.51 -11.44
CA TYR A 134 4.22 10.58 -12.27
C TYR A 134 3.31 9.68 -13.09
N ALA A 135 3.59 9.55 -14.39
CA ALA A 135 2.87 8.62 -15.26
C ALA A 135 3.47 7.21 -15.14
N ALA A 136 2.95 6.40 -14.22
CA ALA A 136 3.42 5.03 -14.04
C ALA A 136 3.08 4.18 -15.29
N GLN A 137 4.08 3.52 -15.89
CA GLN A 137 3.92 2.74 -17.13
C GLN A 137 2.86 1.65 -17.01
N ASN A 138 2.76 1.02 -15.84
CA ASN A 138 1.82 -0.06 -15.57
C ASN A 138 0.46 0.41 -15.01
N ALA A 139 0.19 1.71 -15.00
CA ALA A 139 -1.07 2.25 -14.51
C ALA A 139 -2.30 1.71 -15.28
N SER A 140 -2.13 1.33 -16.55
CA SER A 140 -3.18 0.70 -17.37
C SER A 140 -3.59 -0.69 -16.88
N HIS A 141 -2.79 -1.36 -16.05
CA HIS A 141 -3.10 -2.65 -15.44
C HIS A 141 -3.95 -2.55 -14.17
N LEU A 142 -4.18 -1.35 -13.66
CA LEU A 142 -5.10 -1.14 -12.54
C LEU A 142 -6.53 -1.49 -12.96
N LEU A 143 -7.23 -2.22 -12.10
CA LEU A 143 -8.57 -2.73 -12.38
C LEU A 143 -9.65 -1.64 -12.44
N SER A 144 -9.35 -0.44 -11.95
CA SER A 144 -10.28 0.71 -11.93
C SER A 144 -9.51 2.01 -11.75
N ASP A 145 -10.03 3.09 -12.33
CA ASP A 145 -9.50 4.45 -12.14
C ASP A 145 -9.61 4.94 -10.69
N MET A 146 -10.49 4.33 -9.87
CA MET A 146 -10.55 4.63 -8.43
C MET A 146 -9.30 4.23 -7.64
N TYR A 147 -8.40 3.46 -8.24
CA TYR A 147 -7.16 2.99 -7.61
C TYR A 147 -5.94 3.84 -7.95
N LYS A 148 -6.14 5.03 -8.49
CA LYS A 148 -5.09 6.02 -8.75
C LYS A 148 -5.63 7.44 -8.61
N ASP A 149 -4.73 8.37 -8.39
CA ASP A 149 -5.04 9.79 -8.51
C ASP A 149 -5.22 10.18 -9.99
N PRO A 150 -6.22 11.03 -10.34
CA PRO A 150 -6.42 11.48 -11.73
C PRO A 150 -5.18 12.16 -12.35
N ASP A 151 -4.43 12.90 -11.54
CA ASP A 151 -3.23 13.61 -11.95
C ASP A 151 -1.94 12.78 -11.79
N GLY A 152 -2.06 11.51 -11.39
CA GLY A 152 -0.93 10.57 -11.25
C GLY A 152 -0.07 10.80 -10.01
N LYS A 153 -0.58 11.44 -8.96
CA LYS A 153 0.16 11.73 -7.71
C LYS A 153 0.27 10.52 -6.78
N TRP A 154 -0.61 9.52 -6.93
CA TRP A 154 -0.53 8.24 -6.22
C TRP A 154 -1.16 7.10 -7.01
N TYR A 155 -0.76 5.87 -6.70
CA TYR A 155 -1.26 4.63 -7.27
C TYR A 155 -1.50 3.60 -6.18
N GLY A 156 -2.65 2.89 -6.25
CA GLY A 156 -2.96 1.78 -5.36
C GLY A 156 -2.09 0.56 -5.65
N ILE A 157 -1.44 0.03 -4.62
CA ILE A 157 -0.56 -1.15 -4.71
C ILE A 157 -1.16 -2.40 -4.09
N TYR A 158 -2.13 -2.24 -3.21
CA TYR A 158 -2.93 -3.31 -2.62
C TYR A 158 -4.30 -2.77 -2.18
N LYS A 159 -5.20 -3.66 -1.84
CA LYS A 159 -6.44 -3.33 -1.12
C LYS A 159 -6.65 -4.30 0.04
N GLY A 160 -7.19 -3.79 1.14
CA GLY A 160 -7.55 -4.56 2.32
C GLY A 160 -9.07 -4.68 2.47
N ILE A 161 -9.48 -5.68 3.22
CA ILE A 161 -10.86 -5.86 3.69
C ILE A 161 -10.84 -5.62 5.19
N LEU A 162 -11.72 -4.73 5.68
CA LEU A 162 -11.89 -4.50 7.10
C LEU A 162 -12.79 -5.58 7.69
N GLY A 163 -12.38 -6.14 8.82
CA GLY A 163 -13.12 -7.20 9.51
C GLY A 163 -12.68 -7.35 10.96
N PHE A 164 -13.24 -8.36 11.62
CA PHE A 164 -12.87 -8.76 12.97
C PHE A 164 -11.88 -9.91 12.91
N MET A 165 -10.89 -9.86 13.78
CA MET A 165 -10.03 -11.00 14.07
C MET A 165 -10.30 -11.41 15.51
N VAL A 166 -10.52 -12.71 15.74
CA VAL A 166 -10.82 -13.24 17.07
C VAL A 166 -9.89 -14.40 17.40
N ASN A 167 -9.53 -14.53 18.68
CA ASN A 167 -8.88 -15.72 19.20
C ASN A 167 -9.97 -16.72 19.62
N THR A 168 -10.12 -17.80 18.87
CA THR A 168 -11.17 -18.80 19.09
C THR A 168 -10.98 -19.59 20.36
N ASP A 169 -9.74 -19.78 20.81
CA ASP A 169 -9.42 -20.49 22.05
C ASP A 169 -9.81 -19.64 23.25
N GLU A 170 -9.53 -18.33 23.21
CA GLU A 170 -9.93 -17.40 24.27
C GLU A 170 -11.45 -17.24 24.32
N LEU A 171 -12.14 -17.11 23.20
CA LEU A 171 -13.60 -17.08 23.18
C LEU A 171 -14.20 -18.36 23.78
N THR A 172 -13.64 -19.51 23.43
CA THR A 172 -14.07 -20.81 24.01
C THR A 172 -13.84 -20.84 25.52
N ARG A 173 -12.66 -20.41 25.98
CA ARG A 173 -12.31 -20.35 27.40
C ARG A 173 -13.27 -19.46 28.20
N MET A 174 -13.70 -18.35 27.61
CA MET A 174 -14.64 -17.41 28.21
C MET A 174 -16.11 -17.76 28.00
N ASN A 175 -16.40 -18.81 27.23
CA ASN A 175 -17.75 -19.19 26.81
C ASN A 175 -18.48 -18.04 26.09
N LEU A 176 -17.77 -17.36 25.18
CA LEU A 176 -18.27 -16.28 24.33
C LEU A 176 -18.40 -16.74 22.87
N GLU A 177 -19.40 -16.23 22.17
CA GLU A 177 -19.53 -16.40 20.74
C GLU A 177 -18.67 -15.38 19.99
N ALA A 178 -18.24 -15.69 18.77
CA ALA A 178 -17.57 -14.70 17.93
C ALA A 178 -18.57 -13.63 17.47
N PRO A 179 -18.18 -12.34 17.42
CA PRO A 179 -19.06 -11.28 16.92
C PRO A 179 -19.36 -11.50 15.43
N ALA A 180 -20.63 -11.49 15.05
CA ALA A 180 -21.09 -11.66 13.68
C ALA A 180 -21.30 -10.31 12.94
N ASP A 181 -21.60 -9.25 13.66
CA ASP A 181 -21.77 -7.90 13.13
C ASP A 181 -21.13 -6.87 14.08
N TRP A 182 -20.96 -5.65 13.58
CA TRP A 182 -20.44 -4.50 14.33
C TRP A 182 -21.24 -4.21 15.59
N GLN A 183 -22.58 -4.41 15.58
CA GLN A 183 -23.43 -4.20 16.75
C GLN A 183 -23.12 -5.19 17.89
N ASP A 184 -22.62 -6.37 17.58
CA ASP A 184 -22.24 -7.33 18.60
C ASP A 184 -21.09 -6.83 19.47
N LEU A 185 -20.20 -6.01 18.91
CA LEU A 185 -19.07 -5.42 19.64
C LEU A 185 -19.49 -4.44 20.76
N LEU A 186 -20.73 -3.95 20.72
CA LEU A 186 -21.30 -3.10 21.78
C LEU A 186 -21.85 -3.88 22.98
N LYS A 187 -21.96 -5.20 22.89
CA LYS A 187 -22.48 -6.03 23.97
C LYS A 187 -21.56 -5.98 25.19
N PRO A 188 -22.13 -5.97 26.41
CA PRO A 188 -21.34 -5.85 27.64
C PRO A 188 -20.30 -6.96 27.85
N GLU A 189 -20.56 -8.15 27.31
CA GLU A 189 -19.66 -9.31 27.41
C GLU A 189 -18.31 -9.11 26.71
N TYR A 190 -18.21 -8.18 25.75
CA TYR A 190 -16.96 -7.85 25.07
C TYR A 190 -16.20 -6.69 25.71
N LYS A 191 -16.72 -6.15 26.83
CA LYS A 191 -16.07 -5.03 27.50
C LYS A 191 -14.67 -5.39 27.99
N GLY A 192 -13.68 -4.59 27.57
CA GLY A 192 -12.27 -4.82 27.91
C GLY A 192 -11.60 -5.96 27.13
N LEU A 193 -12.27 -6.49 26.10
CA LEU A 193 -11.72 -7.56 25.26
C LEU A 193 -11.36 -7.09 23.84
N ILE A 194 -11.66 -5.84 23.50
CA ILE A 194 -11.49 -5.33 22.14
C ILE A 194 -10.27 -4.41 22.10
N TRP A 195 -9.36 -4.71 21.19
CA TRP A 195 -8.29 -3.81 20.84
C TRP A 195 -8.56 -3.17 19.48
N LEU A 196 -8.31 -1.90 19.36
CA LEU A 196 -8.46 -1.13 18.15
C LEU A 196 -7.21 -0.28 17.92
N SER A 197 -6.92 0.10 16.70
CA SER A 197 -5.87 1.07 16.45
C SER A 197 -6.34 2.50 16.69
N ASN A 198 -5.41 3.39 17.02
CA ASN A 198 -5.71 4.77 17.38
C ASN A 198 -6.14 5.58 16.15
N TYR A 199 -7.23 6.30 16.24
CA TYR A 199 -7.84 7.09 15.17
C TYR A 199 -6.95 8.24 14.65
N ASN A 200 -6.03 8.76 15.48
CA ASN A 200 -5.13 9.84 15.07
C ASN A 200 -3.91 9.32 14.27
N THR A 201 -3.46 8.09 14.54
CA THR A 201 -2.21 7.60 13.96
C THR A 201 -2.41 6.54 12.88
N ALA A 202 -3.41 5.65 13.04
CA ALA A 202 -3.56 4.49 12.17
C ALA A 202 -4.60 4.71 11.07
N GLY A 203 -4.23 4.40 9.82
CA GLY A 203 -5.14 4.42 8.69
C GLY A 203 -6.30 3.44 8.85
N THR A 204 -6.05 2.24 9.40
CA THR A 204 -7.09 1.23 9.66
C THR A 204 -8.20 1.78 10.56
N ALA A 205 -7.86 2.52 11.63
CA ALA A 205 -8.86 3.13 12.48
C ALA A 205 -9.69 4.20 11.75
N LYS A 206 -9.06 5.00 10.87
CA LYS A 206 -9.79 5.96 10.02
C LYS A 206 -10.77 5.24 9.08
N LEU A 207 -10.40 4.04 8.57
CA LEU A 207 -11.32 3.21 7.78
C LEU A 207 -12.51 2.72 8.62
N VAL A 208 -12.32 2.41 9.92
CA VAL A 208 -13.44 2.08 10.81
C VAL A 208 -14.41 3.26 10.92
N ILE A 209 -13.91 4.48 11.13
CA ILE A 209 -14.76 5.69 11.15
C ILE A 209 -15.58 5.79 9.85
N ASN A 210 -14.91 5.75 8.70
CA ASN A 210 -15.56 5.86 7.40
C ASN A 210 -16.61 4.74 7.20
N THR A 211 -16.30 3.52 7.63
CA THR A 211 -17.23 2.38 7.54
C THR A 211 -18.48 2.60 8.40
N MET A 212 -18.33 3.11 9.61
CA MET A 212 -19.47 3.40 10.48
C MET A 212 -20.35 4.52 9.93
N ILE A 213 -19.75 5.58 9.40
CA ILE A 213 -20.48 6.67 8.74
C ILE A 213 -21.21 6.16 7.48
N GLN A 214 -20.58 5.33 6.67
CA GLN A 214 -21.21 4.74 5.48
C GLN A 214 -22.36 3.78 5.83
N LYS A 215 -22.20 2.99 6.91
CA LYS A 215 -23.17 1.97 7.32
C LYS A 215 -24.39 2.58 8.02
N TYR A 216 -24.18 3.56 8.87
CA TYR A 216 -25.23 4.07 9.78
C TYR A 216 -25.61 5.53 9.54
N GLY A 217 -24.90 6.27 8.70
CA GLY A 217 -24.99 7.73 8.59
C GLY A 217 -23.99 8.43 9.52
N HIS A 218 -23.85 9.75 9.35
CA HIS A 218 -22.84 10.52 10.09
C HIS A 218 -23.07 10.47 11.60
N ASP A 219 -24.25 10.84 12.07
CA ASP A 219 -24.50 11.03 13.50
C ASP A 219 -24.58 9.68 14.24
N GLU A 220 -25.29 8.71 13.69
CA GLU A 220 -25.39 7.37 14.25
C GLU A 220 -24.06 6.60 14.15
N GLY A 221 -23.28 6.83 13.09
CA GLY A 221 -21.96 6.25 12.95
C GLY A 221 -20.96 6.78 13.99
N ILE A 222 -20.99 8.07 14.27
CA ILE A 222 -20.18 8.67 15.34
C ILE A 222 -20.67 8.18 16.71
N GLN A 223 -22.00 8.11 16.94
CA GLN A 223 -22.54 7.59 18.20
C GLN A 223 -22.13 6.14 18.43
N TYR A 224 -22.15 5.29 17.38
CA TYR A 224 -21.65 3.92 17.45
C TYR A 224 -20.19 3.86 17.95
N LEU A 225 -19.32 4.74 17.43
CA LEU A 225 -17.91 4.77 17.84
C LEU A 225 -17.75 5.21 19.32
N VAL A 226 -18.58 6.14 19.78
CA VAL A 226 -18.62 6.56 21.19
C VAL A 226 -19.10 5.40 22.10
N ASP A 227 -20.03 4.59 21.61
CA ASP A 227 -20.52 3.44 22.38
C ASP A 227 -19.50 2.28 22.35
N LEU A 228 -18.82 2.06 21.21
CA LEU A 228 -17.76 1.08 21.07
C LEU A 228 -16.56 1.37 21.97
N ASP A 229 -16.22 2.66 22.15
CA ASP A 229 -15.12 3.11 23.02
C ASP A 229 -15.23 2.54 24.44
N LYS A 230 -16.45 2.34 24.95
CA LYS A 230 -16.70 1.78 26.29
C LYS A 230 -16.26 0.32 26.43
N ASN A 231 -16.09 -0.40 25.32
CA ASN A 231 -15.68 -1.79 25.26
C ASN A 231 -14.23 -1.97 24.83
N ILE A 232 -13.56 -0.89 24.36
CA ILE A 232 -12.16 -0.92 23.96
C ILE A 232 -11.26 -0.94 25.19
N GLU A 233 -10.32 -1.86 25.26
CA GLU A 233 -9.28 -1.94 26.28
C GLU A 233 -8.03 -1.16 25.87
N VAL A 234 -7.57 -1.32 24.62
CA VAL A 234 -6.33 -0.72 24.15
C VAL A 234 -6.50 -0.10 22.77
N TYR A 235 -5.93 1.09 22.62
CA TYR A 235 -5.70 1.74 21.34
C TYR A 235 -4.22 1.63 20.93
N THR A 236 -3.93 0.78 19.95
CA THR A 236 -2.56 0.61 19.46
C THR A 236 -2.16 1.74 18.50
N LYS A 237 -0.87 2.07 18.46
CA LYS A 237 -0.35 3.12 17.56
C LYS A 237 -0.50 2.75 16.08
N SER A 238 -0.24 1.48 15.73
CA SER A 238 -0.32 0.98 14.35
C SER A 238 -1.59 0.18 14.09
N GLY A 239 -2.01 0.14 12.82
CA GLY A 239 -3.19 -0.61 12.38
C GLY A 239 -3.09 -2.11 12.56
N SER A 240 -1.88 -2.67 12.54
CA SER A 240 -1.60 -4.10 12.73
C SER A 240 -1.39 -4.51 14.20
N GLY A 241 -1.31 -3.55 15.11
CA GLY A 241 -1.14 -3.83 16.53
C GLY A 241 -2.19 -4.80 17.09
N PRO A 242 -3.49 -4.55 16.91
CA PRO A 242 -4.52 -5.45 17.42
C PRO A 242 -4.40 -6.87 16.88
N SER A 243 -4.19 -7.03 15.56
CA SER A 243 -4.13 -8.37 14.94
C SER A 243 -2.94 -9.22 15.41
N LYS A 244 -1.82 -8.59 15.75
CA LYS A 244 -0.66 -9.29 16.32
C LYS A 244 -0.96 -9.83 17.72
N ASN A 245 -1.67 -9.06 18.54
CA ASN A 245 -1.97 -9.41 19.93
C ASN A 245 -3.15 -10.39 20.08
N VAL A 246 -4.08 -10.42 19.14
CA VAL A 246 -5.12 -11.46 19.08
C VAL A 246 -4.50 -12.86 19.02
N GLY A 247 -3.45 -13.06 18.22
CA GLY A 247 -2.77 -14.34 18.08
C GLY A 247 -2.13 -14.85 19.37
N THR A 248 -1.75 -13.96 20.26
CA THR A 248 -1.15 -14.28 21.59
C THR A 248 -2.18 -14.40 22.71
N GLY A 249 -3.44 -14.09 22.45
CA GLY A 249 -4.52 -14.12 23.43
C GLY A 249 -4.54 -12.92 24.38
N GLU A 250 -3.96 -11.79 23.98
CA GLU A 250 -3.97 -10.56 24.76
C GLU A 250 -5.27 -9.73 24.58
N CYS A 251 -6.05 -10.04 23.53
CA CYS A 251 -7.34 -9.43 23.24
C CYS A 251 -8.27 -10.40 22.49
#